data_9b7b420c0146cdbbad04f0e083e9e2e5
#
_entry.id   9b7b420c0146cdbbad04f0e083e9e2e5
#
_cell.length_a   1.000
_cell.length_b   1.000
_cell.length_c   1.000
_cell.angle_alpha   90.00
_cell.angle_beta   90.00
_cell.angle_gamma   90.00
#
_symmetry.space_group_name_H-M   'P 1'
#
loop_
_entity.id
_entity.type
_entity.pdbx_description
1 polymer ?
#
loop_
_entity_poly.entity_id
_entity_poly.type
_entity_poly.pdbx_seq_one_letter_code
_entity_poly.pdbx_strand_id
1 'polypeptide(L)'
;MLSQSQSQTKLQARTDSLSSLGQSSRQTGAFALMDSLVRHGVKHIFGYPGGAILPIYDELYRFEAAGHLQHILVRHEQGAAHAADAYARATGKVGVCFATSGPGATNLVTGIATAHMDSIPMVVVTGQVPRGAIGTDAFQETDIYGITLPIVKHSYVVRDPKDVGRIVAEAFHIASSGRPGPVLIDIPKDVGLEECDYVPVAPGTVKLPGYRPTVKGNPRQINQALQLIREAKQPLLYVGGGAIASGAHAEIKELAELFHLPVTTTLMGKGAFDEHHPLSVGMLGMHGTAYANFAVSECDLLIAVGARFDDRVTGKLDEFAQRAKVIHIDIDPAEVGKNRAPDVPIVGDVRQVLLDLLRRSQETGDVVNRDRTGPWLN
;
A
#
# COMPACT_ATOMS: atom_id res chain seq x y z
N MET A 1 15.16 15.50 27.02
CA MET A 1 13.85 16.01 27.45
C MET A 1 13.40 17.33 26.79
N LEU A 2 14.27 18.12 26.18
CA LEU A 2 13.92 19.39 25.50
C LEU A 2 13.36 19.25 24.06
N SER A 3 13.51 18.07 23.41
CA SER A 3 13.08 17.88 22.01
C SER A 3 11.58 17.51 21.84
N GLN A 4 10.97 16.89 22.83
CA GLN A 4 9.55 16.49 22.75
C GLN A 4 8.59 17.67 22.99
N SER A 5 8.94 18.61 23.85
CA SER A 5 8.11 19.80 24.10
C SER A 5 8.07 20.76 22.92
N GLN A 6 9.19 20.92 22.20
CA GLN A 6 9.26 21.76 21.00
C GLN A 6 8.49 21.16 19.82
N SER A 7 8.45 19.82 19.70
CA SER A 7 7.67 19.14 18.68
C SER A 7 6.17 19.24 18.95
N GLN A 8 5.74 19.10 20.22
CA GLN A 8 4.34 19.26 20.63
C GLN A 8 3.86 20.70 20.46
N THR A 9 4.68 21.70 20.81
CA THR A 9 4.34 23.12 20.65
C THR A 9 4.23 23.51 19.17
N LYS A 10 5.10 22.98 18.30
CA LYS A 10 5.00 23.18 16.84
C LYS A 10 3.79 22.47 16.23
N LEU A 11 3.42 21.32 16.76
CA LEU A 11 2.23 20.60 16.31
C LEU A 11 0.95 21.34 16.72
N GLN A 12 0.91 21.85 17.96
CA GLN A 12 -0.22 22.63 18.48
C GLN A 12 -0.37 23.97 17.74
N ALA A 13 0.71 24.70 17.52
CA ALA A 13 0.69 25.94 16.74
C ALA A 13 0.27 25.72 15.27
N ARG A 14 0.58 24.56 14.69
CA ARG A 14 0.10 24.15 13.35
C ARG A 14 -1.39 23.83 13.32
N THR A 15 -1.90 23.17 14.38
CA THR A 15 -3.33 22.87 14.53
C THR A 15 -4.14 24.13 14.73
N ASP A 16 -3.61 25.08 15.50
CA ASP A 16 -4.26 26.38 15.78
C ASP A 16 -4.27 27.29 14.52
N SER A 17 -3.24 27.18 13.64
CA SER A 17 -3.23 27.89 12.35
C SER A 17 -4.22 27.30 11.34
N LEU A 18 -4.50 25.99 11.41
CA LEU A 18 -5.55 25.34 10.60
C LEU A 18 -6.95 25.77 11.07
N SER A 19 -7.16 25.98 12.38
CA SER A 19 -8.42 26.48 12.92
C SER A 19 -8.70 27.92 12.53
N SER A 20 -7.68 28.74 12.25
CA SER A 20 -7.83 30.10 11.76
C SER A 20 -8.14 30.22 10.26
N LEU A 21 -7.77 29.19 9.46
CA LEU A 21 -8.12 29.15 8.02
C LEU A 21 -9.60 28.74 7.78
N GLY A 22 -10.29 28.20 8.77
CA GLY A 22 -11.64 27.62 8.66
C GLY A 22 -12.78 28.44 9.29
N GLN A 23 -12.67 29.76 9.43
CA GLN A 23 -13.74 30.58 10.03
C GLN A 23 -14.94 30.87 9.10
N SER A 24 -14.84 30.60 7.80
CA SER A 24 -15.98 30.61 6.88
C SER A 24 -16.43 29.19 6.60
N SER A 25 -17.69 28.85 6.80
CA SER A 25 -18.26 27.55 6.44
C SER A 25 -18.24 27.33 4.91
N ARG A 26 -18.20 28.43 4.13
CA ARG A 26 -18.17 28.38 2.66
C ARG A 26 -16.72 28.44 2.18
N GLN A 27 -16.30 27.37 1.49
CA GLN A 27 -14.98 27.18 0.92
C GLN A 27 -15.07 26.62 -0.49
N THR A 28 -14.10 26.88 -1.34
CA THR A 28 -14.04 26.28 -2.68
C THR A 28 -13.74 24.78 -2.62
N GLY A 29 -14.13 24.04 -3.67
CA GLY A 29 -13.75 22.63 -3.80
C GLY A 29 -12.23 22.44 -3.81
N ALA A 30 -11.48 23.37 -4.38
CA ALA A 30 -10.01 23.36 -4.36
C ALA A 30 -9.44 23.51 -2.94
N PHE A 31 -9.99 24.44 -2.13
CA PHE A 31 -9.62 24.55 -0.71
C PHE A 31 -9.95 23.26 0.05
N ALA A 32 -11.15 22.71 -0.15
CA ALA A 32 -11.58 21.47 0.50
C ALA A 32 -10.64 20.31 0.19
N LEU A 33 -10.14 20.21 -1.04
CA LEU A 33 -9.12 19.23 -1.44
C LEU A 33 -7.82 19.43 -0.65
N MET A 34 -7.26 20.64 -0.68
CA MET A 34 -5.98 20.94 -0.07
C MET A 34 -6.00 20.76 1.46
N ASP A 35 -7.04 21.27 2.13
CA ASP A 35 -7.22 21.08 3.58
C ASP A 35 -7.35 19.59 3.94
N SER A 36 -8.14 18.83 3.16
CA SER A 36 -8.27 17.38 3.36
C SER A 36 -6.95 16.64 3.21
N LEU A 37 -6.13 16.95 2.20
CA LEU A 37 -4.81 16.35 2.00
C LEU A 37 -3.87 16.63 3.20
N VAL A 38 -3.84 17.88 3.67
CA VAL A 38 -3.03 18.26 4.83
C VAL A 38 -3.48 17.52 6.10
N ARG A 39 -4.80 17.40 6.34
CA ARG A 39 -5.37 16.64 7.46
C ARG A 39 -5.02 15.15 7.40
N HIS A 40 -4.89 14.58 6.21
CA HIS A 40 -4.42 13.20 6.00
C HIS A 40 -2.89 13.06 6.05
N GLY A 41 -2.18 14.11 6.45
CA GLY A 41 -0.74 14.08 6.70
C GLY A 41 0.14 14.19 5.46
N VAL A 42 -0.41 14.62 4.33
CA VAL A 42 0.35 14.87 3.11
C VAL A 42 1.36 15.98 3.35
N LYS A 43 2.61 15.74 2.98
CA LYS A 43 3.72 16.68 3.10
C LYS A 43 4.31 17.04 1.75
N HIS A 44 4.20 16.17 0.77
CA HIS A 44 4.76 16.37 -0.56
C HIS A 44 3.71 16.00 -1.60
N ILE A 45 3.59 16.85 -2.61
CA ILE A 45 2.74 16.61 -3.79
C ILE A 45 3.65 16.72 -5.00
N PHE A 46 3.66 15.68 -5.83
CA PHE A 46 4.42 15.65 -7.07
C PHE A 46 3.47 15.98 -8.23
N GLY A 47 3.81 16.95 -9.09
CA GLY A 47 2.84 17.29 -10.11
C GLY A 47 3.34 18.23 -11.20
N TYR A 48 2.51 18.39 -12.22
CA TYR A 48 2.69 19.33 -13.31
C TYR A 48 1.40 20.10 -13.56
N PRO A 49 1.44 21.45 -13.58
CA PRO A 49 0.25 22.29 -13.76
C PRO A 49 -0.29 22.22 -15.19
N GLY A 50 -1.59 22.55 -15.33
CA GLY A 50 -2.25 22.68 -16.63
C GLY A 50 -3.66 23.25 -16.47
N GLY A 51 -4.29 23.62 -17.58
CA GLY A 51 -5.48 24.46 -17.60
C GLY A 51 -6.68 24.00 -16.76
N ALA A 52 -6.93 22.68 -16.71
CA ALA A 52 -8.07 22.17 -15.95
C ALA A 52 -7.81 22.09 -14.44
N ILE A 53 -6.57 21.96 -13.99
CA ILE A 53 -6.20 21.83 -12.57
C ILE A 53 -5.77 23.17 -11.92
N LEU A 54 -5.78 24.28 -12.66
CA LEU A 54 -5.33 25.59 -12.13
C LEU A 54 -6.02 26.00 -10.82
N PRO A 55 -7.33 25.86 -10.62
CA PRO A 55 -7.95 26.24 -9.35
C PRO A 55 -7.33 25.51 -8.15
N ILE A 56 -6.95 24.25 -8.32
CA ILE A 56 -6.29 23.46 -7.29
C ILE A 56 -4.85 23.95 -7.08
N TYR A 57 -4.13 24.34 -8.14
CA TYR A 57 -2.78 24.88 -8.03
C TYR A 57 -2.74 26.27 -7.38
N ASP A 58 -3.78 27.08 -7.55
CA ASP A 58 -3.89 28.39 -6.86
C ASP A 58 -4.00 28.17 -5.33
N GLU A 59 -4.79 27.21 -4.89
CA GLU A 59 -4.85 26.86 -3.47
C GLU A 59 -3.59 26.14 -2.98
N LEU A 60 -2.99 25.27 -3.79
CA LEU A 60 -1.71 24.61 -3.49
C LEU A 60 -0.63 25.64 -3.16
N TYR A 61 -0.52 26.71 -3.97
CA TYR A 61 0.41 27.81 -3.72
C TYR A 61 0.22 28.47 -2.36
N ARG A 62 -1.05 28.69 -1.95
CA ARG A 62 -1.39 29.27 -0.63
C ARG A 62 -0.99 28.34 0.52
N PHE A 63 -1.27 27.06 0.38
CA PHE A 63 -0.91 26.05 1.40
C PHE A 63 0.60 25.82 1.50
N GLU A 64 1.30 25.90 0.39
CA GLU A 64 2.76 25.84 0.36
C GLU A 64 3.39 27.10 1.00
N ALA A 65 2.94 28.29 0.64
CA ALA A 65 3.37 29.55 1.24
C ALA A 65 3.13 29.57 2.77
N ALA A 66 2.05 28.93 3.24
CA ALA A 66 1.76 28.76 4.67
C ALA A 66 2.60 27.64 5.33
N GLY A 67 3.43 26.92 4.58
CA GLY A 67 4.32 25.86 5.10
C GLY A 67 3.62 24.56 5.50
N HIS A 68 2.40 24.31 5.01
CA HIS A 68 1.66 23.08 5.35
C HIS A 68 2.16 21.87 4.60
N LEU A 69 2.57 22.03 3.35
CA LEU A 69 3.09 21.01 2.45
C LEU A 69 4.11 21.62 1.46
N GLN A 70 4.71 20.78 0.64
CA GLN A 70 5.65 21.18 -0.41
C GLN A 70 5.19 20.59 -1.75
N HIS A 71 5.17 21.41 -2.77
CA HIS A 71 4.99 20.97 -4.15
C HIS A 71 6.36 20.67 -4.80
N ILE A 72 6.46 19.56 -5.46
CA ILE A 72 7.63 19.14 -6.23
C ILE A 72 7.24 19.14 -7.71
N LEU A 73 7.64 20.20 -8.39
CA LEU A 73 7.38 20.34 -9.83
C LEU A 73 8.22 19.34 -10.62
N VAL A 74 7.55 18.51 -11.37
CA VAL A 74 8.17 17.55 -12.29
C VAL A 74 8.25 18.13 -13.71
N ARG A 75 8.92 17.44 -14.63
CA ARG A 75 8.98 17.82 -16.04
C ARG A 75 8.08 16.96 -16.93
N HIS A 76 7.48 15.90 -16.37
CA HIS A 76 6.56 15.00 -17.03
C HIS A 76 5.72 14.29 -15.96
N GLU A 77 4.43 14.10 -16.20
CA GLU A 77 3.49 13.56 -15.21
C GLU A 77 3.80 12.10 -14.85
N GLN A 78 4.34 11.32 -15.78
CA GLN A 78 4.83 9.97 -15.45
C GLN A 78 5.89 10.03 -14.34
N GLY A 79 6.76 11.02 -14.37
CA GLY A 79 7.73 11.25 -13.30
C GLY A 79 7.08 11.62 -11.97
N ALA A 80 5.93 12.33 -11.98
CA ALA A 80 5.16 12.61 -10.77
C ALA A 80 4.59 11.33 -10.14
N ALA A 81 4.00 10.46 -10.96
CA ALA A 81 3.45 9.20 -10.48
C ALA A 81 4.54 8.28 -9.91
N HIS A 82 5.69 8.14 -10.60
CA HIS A 82 6.81 7.36 -10.07
C HIS A 82 7.44 7.96 -8.81
N ALA A 83 7.48 9.30 -8.69
CA ALA A 83 7.97 9.96 -7.47
C ALA A 83 7.02 9.72 -6.29
N ALA A 84 5.70 9.77 -6.51
CA ALA A 84 4.70 9.46 -5.50
C ALA A 84 4.77 7.97 -5.07
N ASP A 85 4.94 7.06 -6.03
CA ASP A 85 5.17 5.63 -5.79
C ASP A 85 6.44 5.41 -4.94
N ALA A 86 7.56 5.99 -5.33
CA ALA A 86 8.82 5.89 -4.59
C ALA A 86 8.72 6.49 -3.18
N TYR A 87 8.02 7.62 -3.02
CA TYR A 87 7.76 8.23 -1.73
C TYR A 87 6.97 7.28 -0.82
N ALA A 88 5.94 6.62 -1.35
CA ALA A 88 5.15 5.67 -0.57
C ALA A 88 5.99 4.47 -0.12
N ARG A 89 6.83 3.92 -1.00
CA ARG A 89 7.76 2.83 -0.67
C ARG A 89 8.75 3.22 0.44
N ALA A 90 9.35 4.41 0.33
CA ALA A 90 10.39 4.86 1.25
C ALA A 90 9.84 5.29 2.63
N THR A 91 8.60 5.75 2.70
CA THR A 91 8.02 6.34 3.91
C THR A 91 6.92 5.52 4.57
N GLY A 92 6.36 4.53 3.87
CA GLY A 92 5.15 3.81 4.30
C GLY A 92 3.88 4.66 4.30
N LYS A 93 3.91 5.87 3.71
CA LYS A 93 2.76 6.79 3.63
C LYS A 93 2.14 6.75 2.25
N VAL A 94 0.90 7.24 2.13
CA VAL A 94 0.25 7.39 0.81
C VAL A 94 0.98 8.45 0.00
N GLY A 95 1.43 8.09 -1.21
CA GLY A 95 2.00 9.03 -2.17
C GLY A 95 0.90 9.83 -2.87
N VAL A 96 1.16 11.11 -3.19
CA VAL A 96 0.17 11.97 -3.85
C VAL A 96 0.78 12.62 -5.09
N CYS A 97 0.10 12.49 -6.23
CA CYS A 97 0.49 13.19 -7.44
C CYS A 97 -0.68 13.88 -8.13
N PHE A 98 -0.37 15.00 -8.82
CA PHE A 98 -1.33 15.85 -9.51
C PHE A 98 -1.00 15.95 -11.00
N ALA A 99 -2.05 15.93 -11.84
CA ALA A 99 -1.94 16.23 -13.27
C ALA A 99 -3.19 16.94 -13.79
N THR A 100 -3.06 17.65 -14.90
CA THR A 100 -4.19 18.23 -15.60
C THR A 100 -4.97 17.17 -16.39
N SER A 101 -6.06 17.55 -17.03
CA SER A 101 -6.89 16.70 -17.89
C SER A 101 -6.14 16.22 -19.15
N GLY A 102 -6.75 15.32 -19.88
CA GLY A 102 -6.29 14.86 -21.20
C GLY A 102 -4.88 14.27 -21.14
N PRO A 103 -3.94 14.85 -21.91
CA PRO A 103 -2.58 14.31 -22.01
C PRO A 103 -1.84 14.29 -20.68
N GLY A 104 -2.12 15.21 -19.74
CA GLY A 104 -1.53 15.20 -18.42
C GLY A 104 -2.00 14.00 -17.61
N ALA A 105 -3.29 13.71 -17.61
CA ALA A 105 -3.86 12.57 -16.91
C ALA A 105 -3.40 11.24 -17.52
N THR A 106 -3.38 11.11 -18.86
CA THR A 106 -2.94 9.87 -19.52
C THR A 106 -1.45 9.58 -19.32
N ASN A 107 -0.62 10.60 -19.15
CA ASN A 107 0.80 10.43 -18.80
C ASN A 107 1.04 9.78 -17.43
N LEU A 108 0.06 9.77 -16.52
CA LEU A 108 0.17 9.11 -15.22
C LEU A 108 -0.01 7.59 -15.30
N VAL A 109 -0.63 7.06 -16.36
CA VAL A 109 -1.12 5.66 -16.47
C VAL A 109 -0.02 4.65 -16.18
N THR A 110 1.19 4.81 -16.73
CA THR A 110 2.31 3.90 -16.47
C THR A 110 2.66 3.84 -14.99
N GLY A 111 2.77 4.99 -14.30
CA GLY A 111 3.08 5.04 -12.88
C GLY A 111 1.97 4.47 -12.01
N ILE A 112 0.70 4.72 -12.37
CA ILE A 112 -0.47 4.13 -11.69
C ILE A 112 -0.45 2.61 -11.83
N ALA A 113 -0.21 2.08 -13.03
CA ALA A 113 -0.13 0.64 -13.28
C ALA A 113 1.02 -0.01 -12.48
N THR A 114 2.18 0.66 -12.40
CA THR A 114 3.31 0.20 -11.57
C THR A 114 2.91 0.10 -10.09
N ALA A 115 2.31 1.16 -9.54
CA ALA A 115 1.85 1.19 -8.16
C ALA A 115 0.78 0.11 -7.88
N HIS A 116 -0.13 -0.12 -8.83
CA HIS A 116 -1.14 -1.17 -8.73
C HIS A 116 -0.52 -2.57 -8.68
N MET A 117 0.41 -2.86 -9.59
CA MET A 117 1.08 -4.17 -9.66
C MET A 117 1.89 -4.48 -8.41
N ASP A 118 2.53 -3.49 -7.81
CA ASP A 118 3.36 -3.64 -6.61
C ASP A 118 2.62 -3.34 -5.30
N SER A 119 1.32 -3.07 -5.37
CA SER A 119 0.49 -2.83 -4.18
C SER A 119 0.95 -1.60 -3.38
N ILE A 120 1.25 -0.50 -4.06
CA ILE A 120 1.74 0.74 -3.45
C ILE A 120 0.59 1.73 -3.25
N PRO A 121 0.37 2.24 -2.02
CA PRO A 121 -0.71 3.17 -1.73
C PRO A 121 -0.45 4.54 -2.35
N MET A 122 -1.31 4.97 -3.25
CA MET A 122 -1.20 6.26 -3.93
C MET A 122 -2.57 6.90 -4.13
N VAL A 123 -2.67 8.22 -3.96
CA VAL A 123 -3.82 9.03 -4.34
C VAL A 123 -3.41 9.93 -5.50
N VAL A 124 -4.08 9.74 -6.63
CA VAL A 124 -3.86 10.46 -7.87
C VAL A 124 -4.98 11.45 -8.06
N VAL A 125 -4.66 12.73 -8.20
CA VAL A 125 -5.64 13.79 -8.46
C VAL A 125 -5.45 14.31 -9.87
N THR A 126 -6.50 14.22 -10.68
CA THR A 126 -6.52 14.80 -12.02
C THR A 126 -7.52 15.95 -12.10
N GLY A 127 -7.15 16.97 -12.83
CA GLY A 127 -8.13 17.98 -13.26
C GLY A 127 -8.94 17.44 -14.42
N GLN A 128 -10.22 17.85 -14.53
CA GLN A 128 -11.10 17.51 -15.62
C GLN A 128 -11.71 18.79 -16.23
N VAL A 129 -12.18 18.70 -17.47
CA VAL A 129 -12.99 19.77 -18.09
C VAL A 129 -14.22 20.06 -17.22
N PRO A 130 -14.85 21.26 -17.30
CA PRO A 130 -16.05 21.55 -16.53
C PRO A 130 -17.15 20.49 -16.73
N ARG A 131 -17.96 20.22 -15.71
CA ARG A 131 -19.02 19.18 -15.71
C ARG A 131 -19.92 19.21 -16.96
N GLY A 132 -20.25 20.41 -17.45
CA GLY A 132 -21.08 20.57 -18.65
C GLY A 132 -20.37 20.24 -19.96
N ALA A 133 -19.05 20.11 -19.96
CA ALA A 133 -18.25 19.80 -21.14
C ALA A 133 -17.81 18.31 -21.19
N ILE A 134 -18.04 17.54 -20.12
CA ILE A 134 -17.72 16.12 -20.10
C ILE A 134 -18.59 15.36 -21.13
N GLY A 135 -17.96 14.59 -22.00
CA GLY A 135 -18.62 13.81 -23.06
C GLY A 135 -18.91 14.62 -24.34
N THR A 136 -18.30 15.81 -24.49
CA THR A 136 -18.49 16.66 -25.68
C THR A 136 -17.24 16.76 -26.56
N ASP A 137 -16.23 15.95 -26.32
CA ASP A 137 -14.91 16.02 -26.99
C ASP A 137 -14.23 17.39 -26.80
N ALA A 138 -14.37 17.98 -25.62
CA ALA A 138 -13.80 19.26 -25.28
C ALA A 138 -12.27 19.23 -25.32
N PHE A 139 -11.63 20.40 -25.50
CA PHE A 139 -10.18 20.48 -25.59
C PHE A 139 -9.50 19.84 -24.37
N GLN A 140 -8.63 18.88 -24.60
CA GLN A 140 -7.93 18.08 -23.58
C GLN A 140 -8.88 17.30 -22.63
N GLU A 141 -10.08 16.96 -23.08
CA GLU A 141 -10.90 16.00 -22.40
C GLU A 141 -10.38 14.58 -22.59
N THR A 142 -10.45 13.76 -21.56
CA THR A 142 -10.17 12.31 -21.61
C THR A 142 -10.93 11.62 -20.48
N ASP A 143 -11.52 10.47 -20.77
CA ASP A 143 -12.13 9.61 -19.76
C ASP A 143 -11.03 8.87 -18.98
N ILE A 144 -10.32 9.61 -18.13
CA ILE A 144 -9.27 9.02 -17.27
C ILE A 144 -9.85 8.03 -16.26
N TYR A 145 -11.12 8.22 -15.85
CA TYR A 145 -11.84 7.27 -15.00
C TYR A 145 -11.90 5.88 -15.68
N GLY A 146 -12.39 5.82 -16.92
CA GLY A 146 -12.48 4.57 -17.67
C GLY A 146 -11.13 3.96 -17.99
N ILE A 147 -10.13 4.78 -18.39
CA ILE A 147 -8.78 4.33 -18.70
C ILE A 147 -8.11 3.67 -17.47
N THR A 148 -8.32 4.19 -16.29
CA THR A 148 -7.62 3.71 -15.08
C THR A 148 -8.37 2.60 -14.33
N LEU A 149 -9.63 2.31 -14.63
CA LEU A 149 -10.43 1.29 -13.96
C LEU A 149 -9.69 -0.04 -13.71
N PRO A 150 -8.96 -0.63 -14.67
CA PRO A 150 -8.28 -1.91 -14.45
C PRO A 150 -6.99 -1.83 -13.64
N ILE A 151 -6.50 -0.63 -13.36
CA ILE A 151 -5.19 -0.39 -12.71
C ILE A 151 -5.28 0.45 -11.43
N VAL A 152 -6.47 0.64 -10.88
CA VAL A 152 -6.70 1.32 -9.59
C VAL A 152 -7.61 0.49 -8.70
N LYS A 153 -7.58 0.74 -7.41
CA LYS A 153 -8.53 0.14 -6.46
C LYS A 153 -9.91 0.79 -6.55
N HIS A 154 -9.95 2.08 -6.83
CA HIS A 154 -11.18 2.86 -7.01
C HIS A 154 -10.89 4.16 -7.75
N SER A 155 -11.92 4.69 -8.41
CA SER A 155 -11.89 5.98 -9.08
C SER A 155 -13.11 6.81 -8.69
N TYR A 156 -12.92 8.11 -8.52
CA TYR A 156 -13.97 9.08 -8.28
C TYR A 156 -13.97 10.15 -9.38
N VAL A 157 -15.16 10.52 -9.87
CA VAL A 157 -15.38 11.77 -10.58
C VAL A 157 -16.19 12.66 -9.65
N VAL A 158 -15.61 13.75 -9.18
CA VAL A 158 -16.24 14.64 -8.20
C VAL A 158 -17.31 15.49 -8.88
N ARG A 159 -18.55 15.35 -8.49
CA ARG A 159 -19.69 16.09 -9.09
C ARG A 159 -20.19 17.25 -8.24
N ASP A 160 -19.98 17.22 -6.94
CA ASP A 160 -20.37 18.25 -5.99
C ASP A 160 -19.18 18.62 -5.11
N PRO A 161 -18.81 19.91 -4.97
CA PRO A 161 -17.70 20.33 -4.11
C PRO A 161 -17.86 19.92 -2.63
N LYS A 162 -19.10 19.73 -2.15
CA LYS A 162 -19.36 19.23 -0.79
C LYS A 162 -18.80 17.84 -0.53
N ASP A 163 -18.70 17.02 -1.58
CA ASP A 163 -18.21 15.65 -1.47
C ASP A 163 -16.69 15.54 -1.40
N VAL A 164 -15.94 16.59 -1.72
CA VAL A 164 -14.47 16.56 -1.82
C VAL A 164 -13.84 16.01 -0.54
N GLY A 165 -14.21 16.54 0.62
CA GLY A 165 -13.63 16.10 1.90
C GLY A 165 -13.89 14.61 2.20
N ARG A 166 -15.10 14.14 1.92
CA ARG A 166 -15.50 12.74 2.06
C ARG A 166 -14.72 11.86 1.06
N ILE A 167 -14.68 12.25 -0.20
CA ILE A 167 -14.00 11.50 -1.26
C ILE A 167 -12.49 11.37 -0.97
N VAL A 168 -11.84 12.44 -0.52
CA VAL A 168 -10.42 12.38 -0.14
C VAL A 168 -10.22 11.39 1.02
N ALA A 169 -11.03 11.46 2.06
CA ALA A 169 -10.93 10.55 3.19
C ALA A 169 -11.16 9.08 2.78
N GLU A 170 -12.15 8.82 1.92
CA GLU A 170 -12.41 7.50 1.35
C GLU A 170 -11.24 7.01 0.49
N ALA A 171 -10.66 7.89 -0.36
CA ALA A 171 -9.53 7.57 -1.21
C ALA A 171 -8.30 7.14 -0.41
N PHE A 172 -7.96 7.88 0.66
CA PHE A 172 -6.85 7.51 1.56
C PHE A 172 -7.13 6.20 2.29
N HIS A 173 -8.35 5.99 2.76
CA HIS A 173 -8.75 4.75 3.41
C HIS A 173 -8.64 3.55 2.45
N ILE A 174 -9.15 3.65 1.24
CA ILE A 174 -9.10 2.58 0.23
C ILE A 174 -7.65 2.33 -0.21
N ALA A 175 -6.88 3.38 -0.46
CA ALA A 175 -5.50 3.25 -0.92
C ALA A 175 -4.62 2.48 0.09
N SER A 176 -4.81 2.70 1.40
CA SER A 176 -3.93 2.20 2.46
C SER A 176 -4.44 0.96 3.19
N SER A 177 -5.69 0.52 2.99
CA SER A 177 -6.28 -0.62 3.70
C SER A 177 -6.45 -1.86 2.81
N GLY A 178 -6.51 -3.04 3.41
CA GLY A 178 -6.47 -4.29 2.66
C GLY A 178 -5.17 -4.41 1.88
N ARG A 179 -5.19 -4.96 0.66
CA ARG A 179 -4.06 -4.84 -0.27
C ARG A 179 -3.92 -3.38 -0.68
N PRO A 180 -2.80 -2.68 -0.40
CA PRO A 180 -2.63 -1.29 -0.79
C PRO A 180 -2.65 -1.10 -2.31
N GLY A 181 -2.93 0.12 -2.78
CA GLY A 181 -2.91 0.41 -4.21
C GLY A 181 -3.42 1.82 -4.54
N PRO A 182 -3.33 2.24 -5.80
CA PRO A 182 -3.70 3.57 -6.24
C PRO A 182 -5.23 3.79 -6.24
N VAL A 183 -5.63 5.02 -5.95
CA VAL A 183 -7.00 5.55 -6.08
C VAL A 183 -6.95 6.85 -6.86
N LEU A 184 -7.84 7.01 -7.84
CA LEU A 184 -7.96 8.22 -8.66
C LEU A 184 -9.09 9.13 -8.14
N ILE A 185 -8.83 10.44 -8.11
CA ILE A 185 -9.83 11.48 -7.88
C ILE A 185 -9.77 12.44 -9.06
N ASP A 186 -10.80 12.42 -9.93
CA ASP A 186 -10.91 13.31 -11.08
C ASP A 186 -11.83 14.47 -10.74
N ILE A 187 -11.31 15.71 -10.80
CA ILE A 187 -11.98 16.90 -10.31
C ILE A 187 -12.25 17.86 -11.48
N PRO A 188 -13.53 18.05 -11.89
CA PRO A 188 -13.89 19.05 -12.86
C PRO A 188 -13.50 20.45 -12.40
N LYS A 189 -13.03 21.28 -13.35
CA LYS A 189 -12.52 22.64 -13.09
C LYS A 189 -13.51 23.53 -12.35
N ASP A 190 -14.79 23.46 -12.72
CA ASP A 190 -15.86 24.21 -12.10
C ASP A 190 -16.15 23.75 -10.67
N VAL A 191 -16.03 22.47 -10.36
CA VAL A 191 -16.11 21.95 -8.98
C VAL A 191 -14.97 22.52 -8.11
N GLY A 192 -13.76 22.65 -8.68
CA GLY A 192 -12.65 23.27 -7.97
C GLY A 192 -12.91 24.75 -7.61
N LEU A 193 -13.64 25.47 -8.44
CA LEU A 193 -13.97 26.89 -8.26
C LEU A 193 -15.23 27.16 -7.41
N GLU A 194 -16.15 26.21 -7.39
CA GLU A 194 -17.47 26.36 -6.74
C GLU A 194 -17.31 26.34 -5.22
N GLU A 195 -18.00 27.28 -4.56
CA GLU A 195 -18.07 27.37 -3.10
C GLU A 195 -19.13 26.42 -2.52
N CYS A 196 -18.78 25.76 -1.43
CA CYS A 196 -19.70 24.89 -0.70
C CYS A 196 -19.54 25.03 0.82
N ASP A 197 -20.49 24.49 1.56
CA ASP A 197 -20.36 24.29 3.00
C ASP A 197 -19.45 23.09 3.24
N TYR A 198 -18.13 23.36 3.35
CA TYR A 198 -17.13 22.33 3.52
C TYR A 198 -17.10 21.79 4.95
N VAL A 199 -17.18 20.47 5.08
CA VAL A 199 -17.04 19.77 6.36
C VAL A 199 -15.81 18.84 6.27
N PRO A 200 -14.75 19.12 7.04
CA PRO A 200 -13.58 18.25 7.06
C PRO A 200 -13.90 16.87 7.65
N VAL A 201 -13.36 15.83 7.03
CA VAL A 201 -13.47 14.44 7.51
C VAL A 201 -12.15 14.01 8.15
N ALA A 202 -12.20 13.59 9.40
CA ALA A 202 -11.01 13.18 10.12
C ALA A 202 -10.48 11.82 9.60
N PRO A 203 -9.15 11.64 9.53
CA PRO A 203 -8.55 10.35 9.19
C PRO A 203 -9.05 9.23 10.12
N GLY A 204 -9.28 8.03 9.56
CA GLY A 204 -9.72 6.87 10.33
C GLY A 204 -11.20 6.83 10.73
N THR A 205 -12.01 7.85 10.38
CA THR A 205 -13.45 7.89 10.68
C THR A 205 -14.32 7.33 9.55
N VAL A 206 -13.72 7.04 8.39
CA VAL A 206 -14.42 6.54 7.21
C VAL A 206 -15.04 5.17 7.47
N LYS A 207 -16.31 5.03 7.08
CA LYS A 207 -17.04 3.76 7.13
C LYS A 207 -17.62 3.45 5.75
N LEU A 208 -17.05 2.45 5.08
CA LEU A 208 -17.54 1.97 3.79
C LEU A 208 -18.22 0.61 3.99
N PRO A 209 -19.59 0.56 3.92
CA PRO A 209 -20.32 -0.69 4.21
C PRO A 209 -19.91 -1.87 3.33
N GLY A 210 -19.60 -1.63 2.06
CA GLY A 210 -19.18 -2.63 1.07
C GLY A 210 -17.70 -2.96 1.05
N TYR A 211 -16.85 -2.26 1.84
CA TYR A 211 -15.41 -2.46 1.84
C TYR A 211 -14.90 -2.79 3.25
N ARG A 212 -14.67 -4.08 3.49
CA ARG A 212 -14.23 -4.61 4.80
C ARG A 212 -13.12 -5.63 4.60
N PRO A 213 -11.86 -5.22 4.46
CA PRO A 213 -10.74 -6.14 4.34
C PRO A 213 -10.65 -7.09 5.53
N THR A 214 -10.38 -8.37 5.27
CA THR A 214 -10.17 -9.37 6.31
C THR A 214 -8.78 -9.21 6.89
N VAL A 215 -8.69 -8.76 8.14
CA VAL A 215 -7.40 -8.49 8.82
C VAL A 215 -6.96 -9.68 9.68
N LYS A 216 -7.91 -10.38 10.31
CA LYS A 216 -7.62 -11.51 11.22
C LYS A 216 -7.71 -12.83 10.48
N GLY A 217 -6.70 -13.67 10.62
CA GLY A 217 -6.69 -15.03 10.08
C GLY A 217 -7.74 -15.94 10.74
N ASN A 218 -8.19 -16.97 10.00
CA ASN A 218 -9.12 -17.95 10.55
C ASN A 218 -8.41 -18.84 11.61
N PRO A 219 -8.95 -18.95 12.82
CA PRO A 219 -8.32 -19.71 13.91
C PRO A 219 -8.05 -21.19 13.61
N ARG A 220 -8.89 -21.84 12.80
CA ARG A 220 -8.69 -23.25 12.40
C ARG A 220 -7.51 -23.39 11.45
N GLN A 221 -7.41 -22.47 10.47
CA GLN A 221 -6.29 -22.44 9.52
C GLN A 221 -4.95 -22.11 10.21
N ILE A 222 -4.96 -21.23 11.21
CA ILE A 222 -3.79 -20.94 12.04
C ILE A 222 -3.32 -22.19 12.78
N ASN A 223 -4.23 -22.97 13.37
CA ASN A 223 -3.88 -24.22 14.04
C ASN A 223 -3.34 -25.27 13.06
N GLN A 224 -3.93 -25.38 11.86
CA GLN A 224 -3.42 -26.27 10.81
C GLN A 224 -2.03 -25.88 10.35
N ALA A 225 -1.78 -24.56 10.19
CA ALA A 225 -0.46 -24.05 9.84
C ALA A 225 0.58 -24.40 10.90
N LEU A 226 0.28 -24.20 12.19
CA LEU A 226 1.19 -24.58 13.28
C LEU A 226 1.49 -26.08 13.30
N GLN A 227 0.48 -26.92 13.03
CA GLN A 227 0.72 -28.35 12.92
C GLN A 227 1.70 -28.68 11.80
N LEU A 228 1.52 -28.13 10.60
CA LEU A 228 2.45 -28.35 9.49
C LEU A 228 3.85 -27.84 9.81
N ILE A 229 3.98 -26.67 10.46
CA ILE A 229 5.28 -26.12 10.86
C ILE A 229 5.99 -27.04 11.84
N ARG A 230 5.28 -27.67 12.79
CA ARG A 230 5.85 -28.62 13.75
C ARG A 230 6.29 -29.92 13.12
N GLU A 231 5.61 -30.40 12.09
CA GLU A 231 5.88 -31.68 11.42
C GLU A 231 6.98 -31.59 10.36
N ALA A 232 7.17 -30.41 9.74
CA ALA A 232 8.09 -30.22 8.62
C ALA A 232 9.54 -30.48 9.01
N LYS A 233 10.29 -31.16 8.13
CA LYS A 233 11.71 -31.44 8.28
C LYS A 233 12.58 -30.45 7.52
N GLN A 234 12.08 -29.95 6.40
CA GLN A 234 12.73 -29.01 5.49
C GLN A 234 11.83 -27.77 5.24
N PRO A 235 11.41 -27.06 6.30
CA PRO A 235 10.57 -25.88 6.14
C PRO A 235 11.34 -24.70 5.55
N LEU A 236 10.65 -23.86 4.78
CA LEU A 236 11.20 -22.61 4.24
C LEU A 236 10.18 -21.48 4.42
N LEU A 237 10.61 -20.36 4.99
CA LEU A 237 9.81 -19.14 5.10
C LEU A 237 10.07 -18.25 3.87
N TYR A 238 9.04 -18.03 3.07
CA TYR A 238 9.08 -17.25 1.82
C TYR A 238 8.37 -15.92 2.03
N VAL A 239 9.13 -14.83 2.13
CA VAL A 239 8.69 -13.51 2.57
C VAL A 239 8.59 -12.54 1.39
N GLY A 240 7.40 -12.00 1.17
CA GLY A 240 7.10 -11.03 0.12
C GLY A 240 6.86 -9.60 0.61
N GLY A 241 6.47 -8.73 -0.33
CA GLY A 241 6.20 -7.31 -0.07
C GLY A 241 5.08 -7.03 0.93
N GLY A 242 4.11 -7.96 1.07
CA GLY A 242 3.04 -7.85 2.07
C GLY A 242 3.56 -7.83 3.52
N ALA A 243 4.70 -8.48 3.78
CA ALA A 243 5.37 -8.44 5.07
C ALA A 243 5.92 -7.03 5.41
N ILE A 244 6.47 -6.33 4.41
CA ILE A 244 6.91 -4.93 4.55
C ILE A 244 5.69 -4.04 4.77
N ALA A 245 4.65 -4.18 3.96
CA ALA A 245 3.45 -3.35 4.03
C ALA A 245 2.72 -3.45 5.39
N SER A 246 2.74 -4.64 6.01
CA SER A 246 2.14 -4.86 7.34
C SER A 246 3.08 -4.53 8.51
N GLY A 247 4.37 -4.24 8.25
CA GLY A 247 5.37 -3.98 9.29
C GLY A 247 5.70 -5.20 10.16
N ALA A 248 5.67 -6.40 9.60
CA ALA A 248 5.78 -7.67 10.33
C ALA A 248 7.22 -8.14 10.62
N HIS A 249 8.19 -7.26 10.60
CA HIS A 249 9.63 -7.60 10.71
C HIS A 249 9.98 -8.37 11.99
N ALA A 250 9.46 -7.90 13.14
CA ALA A 250 9.74 -8.51 14.45
C ALA A 250 9.12 -9.90 14.54
N GLU A 251 7.87 -10.03 14.08
CA GLU A 251 7.11 -11.27 14.13
C GLU A 251 7.69 -12.34 13.18
N ILE A 252 8.22 -11.93 12.01
CA ILE A 252 8.93 -12.81 11.09
C ILE A 252 10.21 -13.34 11.73
N LYS A 253 10.99 -12.46 12.37
CA LYS A 253 12.22 -12.85 13.06
C LYS A 253 11.91 -13.83 14.19
N GLU A 254 10.95 -13.49 15.05
CA GLU A 254 10.55 -14.34 16.18
C GLU A 254 10.09 -15.73 15.73
N LEU A 255 9.25 -15.78 14.68
CA LEU A 255 8.78 -17.06 14.12
C LEU A 255 9.93 -17.88 13.53
N ALA A 256 10.83 -17.24 12.78
CA ALA A 256 11.99 -17.90 12.18
C ALA A 256 12.94 -18.47 13.25
N GLU A 257 13.21 -17.71 14.31
CA GLU A 257 14.08 -18.17 15.42
C GLU A 257 13.40 -19.26 16.26
N LEU A 258 12.09 -19.12 16.55
CA LEU A 258 11.34 -20.09 17.36
C LEU A 258 11.28 -21.47 16.73
N PHE A 259 11.05 -21.54 15.42
CA PHE A 259 10.92 -22.81 14.70
C PHE A 259 12.17 -23.18 13.89
N HIS A 260 13.24 -22.37 13.98
CA HIS A 260 14.50 -22.52 13.27
C HIS A 260 14.27 -22.66 11.75
N LEU A 261 13.56 -21.68 11.17
CA LEU A 261 13.18 -21.66 9.76
C LEU A 261 14.17 -20.87 8.92
N PRO A 262 14.76 -21.44 7.86
CA PRO A 262 15.43 -20.62 6.85
C PRO A 262 14.46 -19.63 6.22
N VAL A 263 14.95 -18.44 5.89
CA VAL A 263 14.16 -17.34 5.35
C VAL A 263 14.70 -16.91 4.00
N THR A 264 13.84 -16.93 2.99
CA THR A 264 14.10 -16.34 1.67
C THR A 264 13.15 -15.18 1.42
N THR A 265 13.63 -14.15 0.72
CA THR A 265 12.83 -12.96 0.42
C THR A 265 12.66 -12.77 -1.08
N THR A 266 11.51 -12.21 -1.49
CA THR A 266 11.37 -11.64 -2.83
C THR A 266 12.12 -10.32 -2.93
N LEU A 267 12.26 -9.76 -4.14
CA LEU A 267 12.76 -8.40 -4.32
C LEU A 267 11.95 -7.38 -3.50
N MET A 268 10.61 -7.49 -3.51
CA MET A 268 9.71 -6.62 -2.74
C MET A 268 9.72 -6.92 -1.23
N GLY A 269 10.21 -8.09 -0.83
CA GLY A 269 10.35 -8.49 0.57
C GLY A 269 11.73 -8.16 1.17
N LYS A 270 12.67 -7.64 0.38
CA LYS A 270 14.01 -7.26 0.90
C LYS A 270 13.87 -6.21 2.01
N GLY A 271 14.61 -6.45 3.10
CA GLY A 271 14.53 -5.63 4.32
C GLY A 271 13.48 -6.11 5.33
N ALA A 272 12.60 -7.08 5.00
CA ALA A 272 11.69 -7.67 5.98
C ALA A 272 12.41 -8.58 6.99
N PHE A 273 13.56 -9.11 6.62
CA PHE A 273 14.41 -9.95 7.45
C PHE A 273 15.86 -9.54 7.28
N ASP A 274 16.67 -9.61 8.35
CA ASP A 274 18.09 -9.27 8.30
C ASP A 274 18.84 -10.26 7.41
N GLU A 275 19.47 -9.78 6.33
CA GLU A 275 20.20 -10.61 5.37
C GLU A 275 21.50 -11.19 5.97
N HIS A 276 22.01 -10.66 7.08
CA HIS A 276 23.15 -11.20 7.80
C HIS A 276 22.77 -12.23 8.88
N HIS A 277 21.47 -12.45 9.09
CA HIS A 277 21.02 -13.44 10.05
C HIS A 277 21.38 -14.86 9.60
N PRO A 278 21.82 -15.77 10.50
CA PRO A 278 22.22 -17.14 10.13
C PRO A 278 21.13 -17.97 9.43
N LEU A 279 19.87 -17.61 9.62
CA LEU A 279 18.73 -18.24 8.93
C LEU A 279 18.41 -17.60 7.56
N SER A 280 19.08 -16.52 7.16
CA SER A 280 18.84 -15.91 5.86
C SER A 280 19.51 -16.71 4.75
N VAL A 281 18.72 -17.14 3.76
CA VAL A 281 19.24 -17.79 2.55
C VAL A 281 19.19 -16.85 1.34
N GLY A 282 18.94 -15.56 1.55
CA GLY A 282 18.95 -14.53 0.51
C GLY A 282 17.68 -14.53 -0.34
N MET A 283 17.77 -13.92 -1.51
CA MET A 283 16.66 -13.77 -2.45
C MET A 283 16.55 -14.99 -3.37
N LEU A 284 15.32 -15.44 -3.62
CA LEU A 284 14.98 -16.51 -4.57
C LEU A 284 14.60 -15.96 -5.95
N GLY A 285 14.35 -16.86 -6.90
CA GLY A 285 13.83 -16.56 -8.23
C GLY A 285 14.92 -16.35 -9.28
N MET A 286 14.56 -15.82 -10.44
CA MET A 286 15.42 -15.69 -11.62
C MET A 286 16.72 -14.92 -11.34
N HIS A 287 16.69 -13.95 -10.44
CA HIS A 287 17.83 -13.11 -10.06
C HIS A 287 18.31 -13.42 -8.62
N GLY A 288 17.85 -14.55 -8.07
CA GLY A 288 18.20 -14.99 -6.74
C GLY A 288 19.49 -15.80 -6.66
N THR A 289 19.84 -16.19 -5.44
CA THR A 289 20.99 -17.04 -5.19
C THR A 289 20.70 -18.51 -5.52
N ALA A 290 21.72 -19.28 -5.89
CA ALA A 290 21.54 -20.69 -6.19
C ALA A 290 21.01 -21.46 -4.97
N TYR A 291 21.57 -21.21 -3.79
CA TYR A 291 21.16 -21.89 -2.55
C TYR A 291 19.72 -21.55 -2.12
N ALA A 292 19.24 -20.30 -2.34
CA ALA A 292 17.85 -19.97 -2.09
C ALA A 292 16.90 -20.73 -3.04
N ASN A 293 17.26 -20.85 -4.31
CA ASN A 293 16.48 -21.62 -5.29
C ASN A 293 16.52 -23.13 -5.00
N PHE A 294 17.66 -23.70 -4.56
CA PHE A 294 17.73 -25.09 -4.10
C PHE A 294 16.86 -25.30 -2.86
N ALA A 295 16.90 -24.38 -1.89
CA ALA A 295 16.05 -24.46 -0.71
C ALA A 295 14.57 -24.53 -1.08
N VAL A 296 14.10 -23.73 -2.05
CA VAL A 296 12.72 -23.79 -2.55
C VAL A 296 12.41 -25.13 -3.22
N SER A 297 13.35 -25.67 -4.01
CA SER A 297 13.13 -26.92 -4.75
C SER A 297 13.08 -28.16 -3.84
N GLU A 298 13.77 -28.11 -2.71
CA GLU A 298 13.93 -29.25 -1.81
C GLU A 298 13.07 -29.19 -0.55
N CYS A 299 12.47 -28.02 -0.24
CA CYS A 299 11.64 -27.87 0.96
C CYS A 299 10.42 -28.83 0.95
N ASP A 300 10.03 -29.30 2.15
CA ASP A 300 8.83 -30.10 2.38
C ASP A 300 7.65 -29.24 2.84
N LEU A 301 7.93 -27.99 3.29
CA LEU A 301 6.94 -26.99 3.67
C LEU A 301 7.38 -25.60 3.22
N LEU A 302 6.59 -24.95 2.38
CA LEU A 302 6.77 -23.56 1.97
C LEU A 302 5.74 -22.67 2.67
N ILE A 303 6.21 -21.72 3.49
CA ILE A 303 5.37 -20.79 4.23
C ILE A 303 5.45 -19.44 3.52
N ALA A 304 4.50 -19.18 2.62
CA ALA A 304 4.44 -17.92 1.88
C ALA A 304 3.74 -16.83 2.69
N VAL A 305 4.44 -15.73 2.93
CA VAL A 305 4.01 -14.63 3.80
C VAL A 305 3.97 -13.32 3.01
N GLY A 306 2.79 -12.88 2.63
CA GLY A 306 2.59 -11.69 1.82
C GLY A 306 3.30 -11.74 0.47
N ALA A 307 3.27 -12.91 -0.19
CA ALA A 307 3.93 -13.18 -1.45
C ALA A 307 2.94 -13.81 -2.45
N ARG A 308 2.91 -13.29 -3.68
CA ARG A 308 1.90 -13.65 -4.70
C ARG A 308 2.34 -14.72 -5.71
N PHE A 309 3.46 -15.39 -5.50
CA PHE A 309 4.00 -16.38 -6.44
C PHE A 309 4.16 -15.83 -7.87
N ASP A 310 4.88 -14.71 -7.98
CA ASP A 310 5.18 -14.02 -9.23
C ASP A 310 6.03 -14.90 -10.17
N ASP A 311 5.85 -14.74 -11.49
CA ASP A 311 6.56 -15.52 -12.51
C ASP A 311 8.09 -15.34 -12.46
N ARG A 312 8.59 -14.19 -12.00
CA ARG A 312 10.02 -13.94 -11.80
C ARG A 312 10.61 -14.75 -10.65
N VAL A 313 9.77 -15.21 -9.74
CA VAL A 313 10.13 -16.07 -8.62
C VAL A 313 9.91 -17.54 -8.97
N THR A 314 8.74 -17.87 -9.49
CA THR A 314 8.35 -19.27 -9.70
C THR A 314 8.94 -19.88 -10.95
N GLY A 315 9.20 -19.08 -11.98
CA GLY A 315 9.50 -19.64 -13.30
C GLY A 315 8.33 -20.53 -13.77
N LYS A 316 8.63 -21.77 -14.10
CA LYS A 316 7.62 -22.75 -14.49
C LYS A 316 6.87 -23.28 -13.27
N LEU A 317 5.61 -22.91 -13.14
CA LEU A 317 4.78 -23.20 -11.96
C LEU A 317 4.72 -24.69 -11.60
N ASP A 318 4.66 -25.56 -12.59
CA ASP A 318 4.59 -27.01 -12.39
C ASP A 318 5.86 -27.60 -11.77
N GLU A 319 6.97 -26.87 -11.84
CA GLU A 319 8.27 -27.28 -11.30
C GLU A 319 8.62 -26.58 -9.97
N PHE A 320 7.85 -25.57 -9.56
CA PHE A 320 8.10 -24.78 -8.38
C PHE A 320 7.66 -25.47 -7.09
N ALA A 321 8.59 -25.73 -6.17
CA ALA A 321 8.34 -26.30 -4.84
C ALA A 321 7.43 -27.55 -4.88
N GLN A 322 7.68 -28.49 -5.80
CA GLN A 322 6.80 -29.64 -6.08
C GLN A 322 6.56 -30.55 -4.87
N ARG A 323 7.56 -30.66 -3.98
CA ARG A 323 7.53 -31.53 -2.80
C ARG A 323 6.86 -30.88 -1.59
N ALA A 324 6.73 -29.55 -1.63
CA ALA A 324 6.30 -28.79 -0.48
C ALA A 324 4.77 -28.76 -0.33
N LYS A 325 4.30 -28.97 0.89
CA LYS A 325 3.02 -28.40 1.31
C LYS A 325 3.15 -26.88 1.38
N VAL A 326 2.06 -26.17 1.11
CA VAL A 326 2.07 -24.70 1.05
C VAL A 326 1.12 -24.10 2.07
N ILE A 327 1.66 -23.26 2.95
CA ILE A 327 0.88 -22.31 3.76
C ILE A 327 0.96 -20.98 3.02
N HIS A 328 -0.19 -20.36 2.69
CA HIS A 328 -0.23 -19.05 2.03
C HIS A 328 -0.97 -18.04 2.89
N ILE A 329 -0.24 -17.06 3.41
CA ILE A 329 -0.75 -15.95 4.22
C ILE A 329 -0.76 -14.70 3.36
N ASP A 330 -1.94 -14.20 3.03
CA ASP A 330 -2.10 -12.97 2.26
C ASP A 330 -3.36 -12.21 2.70
N ILE A 331 -3.32 -10.88 2.60
CA ILE A 331 -4.48 -10.02 2.92
C ILE A 331 -5.51 -10.01 1.78
N ASP A 332 -5.08 -10.30 0.56
CA ASP A 332 -5.92 -10.33 -0.63
C ASP A 332 -6.40 -11.76 -0.93
N PRO A 333 -7.69 -12.05 -0.72
CA PRO A 333 -8.22 -13.39 -1.02
C PRO A 333 -8.09 -13.77 -2.50
N ALA A 334 -7.96 -12.80 -3.41
CA ALA A 334 -7.80 -13.05 -4.83
C ALA A 334 -6.41 -13.58 -5.21
N GLU A 335 -5.38 -13.34 -4.39
CA GLU A 335 -4.04 -13.89 -4.60
C GLU A 335 -3.91 -15.33 -4.07
N VAL A 336 -4.74 -15.71 -3.09
CA VAL A 336 -4.68 -17.04 -2.48
C VAL A 336 -5.14 -18.12 -3.48
N GLY A 337 -4.21 -18.98 -3.87
CA GLY A 337 -4.49 -20.07 -4.82
C GLY A 337 -4.50 -19.66 -6.29
N LYS A 338 -4.20 -18.41 -6.62
CA LYS A 338 -4.19 -17.92 -8.01
C LYS A 338 -3.12 -18.60 -8.87
N ASN A 339 -1.88 -18.65 -8.41
CA ASN A 339 -0.75 -19.26 -9.11
C ASN A 339 -0.37 -20.63 -8.52
N ARG A 340 -0.35 -20.76 -7.21
CA ARG A 340 -0.03 -21.99 -6.49
C ARG A 340 -1.12 -22.31 -5.48
N ALA A 341 -1.78 -23.46 -5.61
CA ALA A 341 -2.79 -23.91 -4.66
C ALA A 341 -2.15 -24.18 -3.29
N PRO A 342 -2.62 -23.57 -2.20
CA PRO A 342 -2.11 -23.82 -0.87
C PRO A 342 -2.84 -25.02 -0.20
N ASP A 343 -2.11 -25.75 0.66
CA ASP A 343 -2.70 -26.73 1.59
C ASP A 343 -3.42 -26.03 2.74
N VAL A 344 -2.87 -24.89 3.20
CA VAL A 344 -3.47 -24.06 4.24
C VAL A 344 -3.51 -22.59 3.76
N PRO A 345 -4.65 -22.12 3.24
CA PRO A 345 -4.88 -20.70 2.94
C PRO A 345 -5.18 -19.93 4.22
N ILE A 346 -4.56 -18.78 4.43
CA ILE A 346 -4.89 -17.87 5.55
C ILE A 346 -5.06 -16.45 4.99
N VAL A 347 -6.32 -16.02 4.87
CA VAL A 347 -6.62 -14.63 4.50
C VAL A 347 -6.53 -13.76 5.74
N GLY A 348 -5.65 -12.76 5.73
CA GLY A 348 -5.44 -11.84 6.84
C GLY A 348 -4.20 -10.97 6.68
N ASP A 349 -4.11 -9.93 7.50
CA ASP A 349 -2.91 -9.12 7.60
C ASP A 349 -1.74 -9.96 8.13
N VAL A 350 -0.59 -9.88 7.47
CA VAL A 350 0.57 -10.71 7.80
C VAL A 350 0.95 -10.60 9.27
N ARG A 351 1.08 -9.38 9.80
CA ARG A 351 1.48 -9.16 11.18
C ARG A 351 0.48 -9.75 12.16
N GLN A 352 -0.82 -9.55 11.93
CA GLN A 352 -1.87 -10.09 12.80
C GLN A 352 -1.88 -11.63 12.79
N VAL A 353 -1.70 -12.24 11.63
CA VAL A 353 -1.63 -13.70 11.50
C VAL A 353 -0.40 -14.25 12.22
N LEU A 354 0.78 -13.62 12.05
CA LEU A 354 2.00 -14.05 12.72
C LEU A 354 1.91 -13.89 14.25
N LEU A 355 1.32 -12.79 14.75
CA LEU A 355 1.06 -12.61 16.19
C LEU A 355 0.15 -13.73 16.74
N ASP A 356 -0.89 -14.11 15.99
CA ASP A 356 -1.77 -15.22 16.40
C ASP A 356 -1.05 -16.58 16.38
N LEU A 357 -0.16 -16.83 15.40
CA LEU A 357 0.67 -18.04 15.33
C LEU A 357 1.63 -18.11 16.54
N LEU A 358 2.34 -17.02 16.82
CA LEU A 358 3.30 -16.93 17.94
C LEU A 358 2.60 -17.10 19.30
N ARG A 359 1.47 -16.43 19.51
CA ARG A 359 0.69 -16.58 20.74
C ARG A 359 0.24 -18.03 20.98
N ARG A 360 -0.30 -18.70 19.95
CA ARG A 360 -0.72 -20.10 20.06
C ARG A 360 0.44 -21.06 20.26
N SER A 361 1.55 -20.79 19.67
CA SER A 361 2.79 -21.52 19.88
C SER A 361 3.25 -21.45 21.33
N GLN A 362 3.21 -20.26 21.93
CA GLN A 362 3.52 -20.05 23.37
C GLN A 362 2.53 -20.80 24.27
N GLU A 363 1.21 -20.73 23.98
CA GLU A 363 0.18 -21.45 24.72
C GLU A 363 0.37 -22.97 24.71
N THR A 364 0.96 -23.52 23.66
CA THR A 364 1.25 -24.96 23.52
C THR A 364 2.66 -25.35 23.95
N GLY A 365 3.49 -24.40 24.37
CA GLY A 365 4.83 -24.67 24.90
C GLY A 365 5.85 -25.06 23.84
N ASP A 366 5.70 -24.54 22.59
CA ASP A 366 6.69 -24.79 21.54
C ASP A 366 8.04 -24.19 21.90
N VAL A 367 9.09 -24.96 21.68
CA VAL A 367 10.47 -24.58 21.92
C VAL A 367 11.30 -24.85 20.66
N VAL A 368 12.41 -24.13 20.50
CA VAL A 368 13.34 -24.32 19.38
C VAL A 368 13.82 -25.77 19.34
N ASN A 369 13.49 -26.46 18.27
CA ASN A 369 13.99 -27.81 18.01
C ASN A 369 14.96 -27.80 16.83
N ARG A 370 16.23 -27.53 17.12
CA ARG A 370 17.32 -27.46 16.12
C ARG A 370 17.67 -28.83 15.54
N ASP A 371 17.45 -29.92 16.27
CA ASP A 371 17.78 -31.28 15.81
C ASP A 371 16.90 -31.70 14.62
N ARG A 372 15.70 -31.17 14.54
CA ARG A 372 14.76 -31.45 13.44
C ARG A 372 15.18 -30.79 12.13
N THR A 373 15.57 -29.52 12.17
CA THR A 373 15.88 -28.69 11.00
C THR A 373 17.37 -28.42 10.81
N GLY A 374 18.22 -28.76 11.78
CA GLY A 374 19.65 -28.58 11.70
C GLY A 374 20.31 -29.22 10.47
N PRO A 375 20.00 -30.49 10.11
CA PRO A 375 20.53 -31.11 8.88
C PRO A 375 20.08 -30.38 7.59
N TRP A 376 18.98 -29.67 7.61
CA TRP A 376 18.46 -28.88 6.50
C TRP A 376 19.27 -27.58 6.26
N LEU A 377 19.89 -27.04 7.30
CA LEU A 377 20.67 -25.80 7.26
C LEU A 377 22.19 -26.04 6.97
N ASN A 378 22.64 -27.28 7.00
CA ASN A 378 24.03 -27.69 6.68
C ASN A 378 24.14 -28.11 5.23
#